data_5ed63a6ed8c2d6c67ec54a80a0e2c8bb
#
_entry.id   5ed63a6ed8c2d6c67ec54a80a0e2c8bb
#
_cell.length_a   1.000
_cell.length_b   1.000
_cell.length_c   1.000
_cell.angle_alpha   90.00
_cell.angle_beta   90.00
_cell.angle_gamma   90.00
#
_symmetry.space_group_name_H-M   'P 1'
#
loop_
_entity.id
_entity.type
_entity.pdbx_description
1 polymer ?
#
loop_
_entity_poly.entity_id
_entity_poly.type
_entity_poly.pdbx_seq_one_letter_code
_entity_poly.pdbx_strand_id
1 'polypeptide(L)'
;MQTEHHDVIIVGAGISGIGAACHLQRECPGKDFVILEGRAAIGGTWDLFRYPGIRSDSDLYTFGYDFKPWHGQPIATAEEILRYLNEVVEENDLTPAIRFNHWVNTASWSTEDACWQVIATRGDDSQVRITGNFLFMCQGYYDYAGGYKPDFPGEDAFKGTIVHPQQWPDDLDYTGKRMVVIGSGATAATIVPAVADKVAHVTQLQRSPSYYISMDNSAEEPMIEELRALDVPLEWIHGIKKRQALAFGEDITARSMADPAATKTELVDLVAAELPEGYDVETHFTPEYDPWKQRLCLLPDGDLFKAIKSGKASMVTDHIDRFVENGILLKSGEIIEADIIVSATGIELCGLGNIAFDIDGKKVDLPERWTYRGVMVSDIPNLAWIFGYIRTSWTMRSDMIAHYICRVLNHMDEQGV
;
A
#
# COMPACT_ATOMS: atom_id res chain seq x y z
N MET A 1 -14.92 4.38 34.27
CA MET A 1 -14.97 4.51 32.82
C MET A 1 -16.27 3.87 32.35
N GLN A 2 -17.01 4.55 31.49
CA GLN A 2 -18.17 3.92 30.84
C GLN A 2 -17.62 2.92 29.81
N THR A 3 -18.01 1.67 29.90
CA THR A 3 -17.58 0.62 28.97
C THR A 3 -18.63 0.53 27.87
N GLU A 4 -18.24 0.81 26.64
CA GLU A 4 -19.04 0.62 25.42
C GLU A 4 -18.82 -0.81 24.94
N HIS A 5 -19.87 -1.52 24.50
CA HIS A 5 -19.79 -2.89 23.99
C HIS A 5 -20.36 -2.96 22.59
N HIS A 6 -19.69 -3.69 21.69
CA HIS A 6 -20.10 -3.94 20.32
C HIS A 6 -19.97 -5.42 19.96
N ASP A 7 -20.73 -5.87 18.97
CA ASP A 7 -20.56 -7.24 18.44
C ASP A 7 -19.19 -7.40 17.76
N VAL A 8 -18.77 -6.38 16.99
CA VAL A 8 -17.50 -6.40 16.25
C VAL A 8 -16.73 -5.10 16.46
N ILE A 9 -15.46 -5.23 16.85
CA ILE A 9 -14.51 -4.12 16.85
C ILE A 9 -13.63 -4.24 15.61
N ILE A 10 -13.67 -3.26 14.71
CA ILE A 10 -12.79 -3.15 13.55
C ILE A 10 -11.65 -2.21 13.90
N VAL A 11 -10.39 -2.62 13.68
CA VAL A 11 -9.22 -1.80 13.94
C VAL A 11 -8.65 -1.28 12.63
N GLY A 12 -8.75 0.03 12.40
CA GLY A 12 -8.30 0.74 11.21
C GLY A 12 -9.42 1.11 10.24
N ALA A 13 -9.46 2.37 9.79
CA ALA A 13 -10.39 2.91 8.78
C ALA A 13 -9.70 3.12 7.42
N GLY A 14 -8.76 2.25 7.06
CA GLY A 14 -8.23 2.13 5.72
C GLY A 14 -9.17 1.35 4.81
N ILE A 15 -8.71 1.05 3.58
CA ILE A 15 -9.48 0.30 2.59
C ILE A 15 -10.03 -1.03 3.13
N SER A 16 -9.27 -1.74 3.96
CA SER A 16 -9.70 -3.02 4.55
C SER A 16 -10.83 -2.86 5.56
N GLY A 17 -10.73 -1.87 6.49
CA GLY A 17 -11.73 -1.67 7.53
C GLY A 17 -13.03 -1.10 7.00
N ILE A 18 -12.96 -0.18 6.05
CA ILE A 18 -14.14 0.35 5.34
C ILE A 18 -14.85 -0.79 4.60
N GLY A 19 -14.11 -1.62 3.84
CA GLY A 19 -14.69 -2.78 3.15
C GLY A 19 -15.32 -3.77 4.12
N ALA A 20 -14.63 -4.13 5.23
CA ALA A 20 -15.15 -5.03 6.25
C ALA A 20 -16.47 -4.52 6.86
N ALA A 21 -16.55 -3.21 7.16
CA ALA A 21 -17.76 -2.59 7.68
C ALA A 21 -18.93 -2.67 6.67
N CYS A 22 -18.69 -2.40 5.39
CA CYS A 22 -19.69 -2.52 4.35
C CYS A 22 -20.21 -3.96 4.20
N HIS A 23 -19.33 -4.96 4.28
CA HIS A 23 -19.74 -6.37 4.25
C HIS A 23 -20.54 -6.75 5.49
N LEU A 24 -20.15 -6.30 6.68
CA LEU A 24 -20.93 -6.53 7.91
C LEU A 24 -22.34 -5.94 7.81
N GLN A 25 -22.49 -4.71 7.32
CA GLN A 25 -23.82 -4.11 7.14
C GLN A 25 -24.70 -4.91 6.18
N ARG A 26 -24.14 -5.47 5.12
CA ARG A 26 -24.88 -6.20 4.08
C ARG A 26 -25.21 -7.63 4.46
N GLU A 27 -24.25 -8.32 5.08
CA GLU A 27 -24.33 -9.77 5.29
C GLU A 27 -24.65 -10.14 6.75
N CYS A 28 -24.42 -9.22 7.70
CA CYS A 28 -24.68 -9.38 9.12
C CYS A 28 -25.49 -8.18 9.68
N PRO A 29 -26.68 -7.84 9.10
CA PRO A 29 -27.38 -6.59 9.41
C PRO A 29 -27.86 -6.48 10.86
N GLY A 30 -27.82 -7.56 11.64
CA GLY A 30 -28.14 -7.58 13.06
C GLY A 30 -26.96 -7.30 13.99
N LYS A 31 -25.75 -7.18 13.47
CA LYS A 31 -24.55 -6.97 14.25
C LYS A 31 -24.20 -5.48 14.35
N ASP A 32 -23.97 -5.04 15.57
CA ASP A 32 -23.43 -3.73 15.86
C ASP A 32 -21.89 -3.75 15.75
N PHE A 33 -21.29 -2.67 15.22
CA PHE A 33 -19.84 -2.58 15.12
C PHE A 33 -19.32 -1.16 15.31
N VAL A 34 -18.06 -1.06 15.71
CA VAL A 34 -17.29 0.18 15.79
C VAL A 34 -15.97 0.05 15.02
N ILE A 35 -15.54 1.13 14.36
CA ILE A 35 -14.24 1.22 13.69
C ILE A 35 -13.35 2.14 14.50
N LEU A 36 -12.21 1.64 14.97
CA LEU A 36 -11.21 2.42 15.71
C LEU A 36 -10.09 2.83 14.76
N GLU A 37 -9.98 4.13 14.48
CA GLU A 37 -8.96 4.70 13.62
C GLU A 37 -8.00 5.54 14.46
N GLY A 38 -6.70 5.21 14.40
CA GLY A 38 -5.67 5.91 15.16
C GLY A 38 -5.39 7.34 14.69
N ARG A 39 -5.72 7.66 13.46
CA ARG A 39 -5.51 8.97 12.82
C ARG A 39 -6.78 9.81 12.82
N ALA A 40 -6.65 11.06 12.36
CA ALA A 40 -7.77 12.00 12.27
C ALA A 40 -8.61 11.86 10.98
N ALA A 41 -8.23 10.95 10.08
CA ALA A 41 -8.87 10.77 8.78
C ALA A 41 -8.92 9.28 8.40
N ILE A 42 -9.87 8.93 7.53
CA ILE A 42 -9.92 7.63 6.86
C ILE A 42 -8.82 7.51 5.80
N GLY A 43 -8.64 6.31 5.25
CA GLY A 43 -7.81 6.07 4.07
C GLY A 43 -6.52 5.30 4.34
N GLY A 44 -6.08 5.22 5.61
CA GLY A 44 -4.89 4.44 5.99
C GLY A 44 -3.66 4.86 5.18
N THR A 45 -3.08 3.95 4.41
CA THR A 45 -1.92 4.18 3.54
C THR A 45 -2.08 5.41 2.64
N TRP A 46 -3.26 5.60 2.05
CA TRP A 46 -3.53 6.66 1.08
C TRP A 46 -3.62 8.05 1.72
N ASP A 47 -3.93 8.16 3.00
CA ASP A 47 -3.86 9.40 3.77
C ASP A 47 -2.51 9.58 4.47
N LEU A 48 -1.78 8.48 4.77
CA LEU A 48 -0.47 8.54 5.43
C LEU A 48 0.61 9.09 4.52
N PHE A 49 0.71 8.58 3.28
CA PHE A 49 1.75 8.98 2.34
C PHE A 49 1.34 10.23 1.56
N ARG A 50 2.20 11.25 1.58
CA ARG A 50 1.95 12.57 0.96
C ARG A 50 3.05 13.01 0.01
N TYR A 51 3.97 12.11 -0.34
CA TYR A 51 5.04 12.43 -1.28
C TYR A 51 4.49 12.71 -2.69
N PRO A 52 5.18 13.53 -3.49
CA PRO A 52 4.75 13.88 -4.85
C PRO A 52 4.48 12.66 -5.71
N GLY A 53 3.35 12.68 -6.42
CA GLY A 53 2.96 11.64 -7.36
C GLY A 53 2.44 10.35 -6.72
N ILE A 54 2.21 10.31 -5.39
CA ILE A 54 1.66 9.12 -4.72
C ILE A 54 0.45 8.57 -5.47
N ARG A 55 0.52 7.30 -5.85
CA ARG A 55 -0.47 6.59 -6.67
C ARG A 55 -0.45 5.09 -6.38
N SER A 56 -1.45 4.39 -6.88
CA SER A 56 -1.45 2.93 -6.85
C SER A 56 -0.34 2.36 -7.75
N ASP A 57 0.16 1.19 -7.38
CA ASP A 57 1.05 0.35 -8.18
C ASP A 57 0.35 -0.95 -8.64
N SER A 58 -0.98 -0.95 -8.52
CA SER A 58 -1.89 -1.99 -8.98
C SER A 58 -3.05 -1.31 -9.69
N ASP A 59 -3.63 -1.99 -10.67
CA ASP A 59 -4.77 -1.48 -11.38
C ASP A 59 -6.01 -1.35 -10.49
N LEU A 60 -6.79 -0.30 -10.69
CA LEU A 60 -7.95 0.02 -9.89
C LEU A 60 -9.18 -0.86 -10.22
N TYR A 61 -9.20 -1.53 -11.36
CA TYR A 61 -10.31 -2.45 -11.70
C TYR A 61 -10.31 -3.68 -10.80
N THR A 62 -9.12 -4.11 -10.37
CA THR A 62 -8.97 -5.18 -9.36
C THR A 62 -8.84 -4.65 -7.93
N PHE A 63 -8.49 -3.37 -7.76
CA PHE A 63 -8.34 -2.74 -6.45
C PHE A 63 -9.64 -2.16 -5.89
N GLY A 64 -10.62 -1.80 -6.72
CA GLY A 64 -11.95 -1.39 -6.27
C GLY A 64 -12.69 -2.55 -5.56
N TYR A 65 -13.57 -2.20 -4.63
CA TYR A 65 -14.44 -3.18 -3.96
C TYR A 65 -15.35 -3.89 -4.96
N ASP A 66 -15.73 -5.11 -4.69
CA ASP A 66 -16.65 -5.87 -5.53
C ASP A 66 -18.07 -5.25 -5.57
N PHE A 67 -18.45 -4.56 -4.50
CA PHE A 67 -19.74 -3.88 -4.36
C PHE A 67 -19.74 -2.43 -4.86
N LYS A 68 -18.57 -1.83 -5.14
CA LYS A 68 -18.43 -0.49 -5.73
C LYS A 68 -17.33 -0.52 -6.79
N PRO A 69 -17.69 -0.81 -8.06
CA PRO A 69 -16.76 -0.84 -9.17
C PRO A 69 -16.02 0.48 -9.36
N TRP A 70 -14.75 0.40 -9.75
CA TRP A 70 -13.96 1.55 -10.17
C TRP A 70 -14.23 1.90 -11.63
N HIS A 71 -14.42 3.17 -11.95
CA HIS A 71 -14.72 3.65 -13.29
C HIS A 71 -13.71 4.69 -13.82
N GLY A 72 -12.60 4.91 -13.13
CA GLY A 72 -11.53 5.84 -13.52
C GLY A 72 -10.40 5.16 -14.30
N GLN A 73 -9.25 5.81 -14.30
CA GLN A 73 -8.02 5.31 -14.92
C GLN A 73 -7.52 4.02 -14.25
N PRO A 74 -6.75 3.17 -14.97
CA PRO A 74 -6.18 1.95 -14.40
C PRO A 74 -5.32 2.20 -13.15
N ILE A 75 -4.44 3.20 -13.21
CA ILE A 75 -3.62 3.64 -12.08
C ILE A 75 -4.19 4.97 -11.56
N ALA A 76 -4.55 5.03 -10.29
CA ALA A 76 -5.12 6.22 -9.67
C ALA A 76 -4.16 6.84 -8.64
N THR A 77 -4.27 8.16 -8.51
CA THR A 77 -3.59 8.93 -7.47
C THR A 77 -4.19 8.65 -6.09
N ALA A 78 -3.43 8.94 -5.02
CA ALA A 78 -3.96 8.83 -3.67
C ALA A 78 -5.21 9.70 -3.44
N GLU A 79 -5.27 10.89 -4.05
CA GLU A 79 -6.43 11.77 -3.99
C GLU A 79 -7.68 11.12 -4.58
N GLU A 80 -7.57 10.48 -5.74
CA GLU A 80 -8.67 9.75 -6.37
C GLU A 80 -9.13 8.55 -5.55
N ILE A 81 -8.17 7.81 -4.96
CA ILE A 81 -8.48 6.69 -4.07
C ILE A 81 -9.15 7.18 -2.79
N LEU A 82 -8.68 8.27 -2.18
CA LEU A 82 -9.31 8.87 -1.00
C LEU A 82 -10.72 9.35 -1.30
N ARG A 83 -10.94 9.99 -2.46
CA ARG A 83 -12.28 10.38 -2.91
C ARG A 83 -13.21 9.16 -3.02
N TYR A 84 -12.75 8.09 -3.67
CA TYR A 84 -13.49 6.83 -3.78
C TYR A 84 -13.84 6.24 -2.41
N LEU A 85 -12.89 6.23 -1.45
CA LEU A 85 -13.13 5.73 -0.10
C LEU A 85 -14.12 6.61 0.69
N ASN A 86 -14.05 7.94 0.54
CA ASN A 86 -15.03 8.85 1.15
C ASN A 86 -16.43 8.64 0.58
N GLU A 87 -16.56 8.47 -0.72
CA GLU A 87 -17.85 8.11 -1.34
C GLU A 87 -18.40 6.79 -0.77
N VAL A 88 -17.57 5.76 -0.57
CA VAL A 88 -17.99 4.51 0.07
C VAL A 88 -18.51 4.74 1.48
N VAL A 89 -17.82 5.54 2.28
CA VAL A 89 -18.19 5.88 3.66
C VAL A 89 -19.53 6.63 3.69
N GLU A 90 -19.72 7.59 2.79
CA GLU A 90 -20.97 8.36 2.69
C GLU A 90 -22.15 7.51 2.20
N GLU A 91 -21.99 6.76 1.12
CA GLU A 91 -23.01 5.92 0.53
C GLU A 91 -23.51 4.80 1.46
N ASN A 92 -22.71 4.39 2.44
CA ASN A 92 -23.05 3.34 3.41
C ASN A 92 -23.25 3.88 4.84
N ASP A 93 -23.35 5.21 5.03
CA ASP A 93 -23.56 5.86 6.33
C ASP A 93 -22.59 5.37 7.43
N LEU A 94 -21.32 5.15 7.11
CA LEU A 94 -20.35 4.58 8.06
C LEU A 94 -19.80 5.59 9.07
N THR A 95 -19.92 6.89 8.81
CA THR A 95 -19.34 7.96 9.66
C THR A 95 -19.67 7.81 11.15
N PRO A 96 -20.91 7.47 11.56
CA PRO A 96 -21.24 7.32 12.99
C PRO A 96 -20.50 6.17 13.67
N ALA A 97 -20.07 5.15 12.92
CA ALA A 97 -19.35 3.99 13.45
C ALA A 97 -17.85 4.25 13.59
N ILE A 98 -17.29 5.28 12.93
CA ILE A 98 -15.85 5.56 12.95
C ILE A 98 -15.49 6.43 14.16
N ARG A 99 -14.52 5.97 14.94
CA ARG A 99 -13.90 6.71 16.05
C ARG A 99 -12.50 7.11 15.65
N PHE A 100 -12.33 8.34 15.21
CA PHE A 100 -11.02 8.91 14.87
C PHE A 100 -10.18 9.20 16.11
N ASN A 101 -8.87 9.27 15.95
CA ASN A 101 -7.89 9.51 17.02
C ASN A 101 -8.03 8.49 18.17
N HIS A 102 -8.27 7.22 17.83
CA HIS A 102 -8.34 6.12 18.77
C HIS A 102 -7.25 5.10 18.43
N TRP A 103 -6.05 5.31 18.98
CA TRP A 103 -4.91 4.44 18.76
C TRP A 103 -5.00 3.23 19.68
N VAL A 104 -5.24 2.05 19.12
CA VAL A 104 -5.35 0.79 19.87
C VAL A 104 -3.98 0.36 20.36
N ASN A 105 -3.84 0.19 21.69
CA ASN A 105 -2.59 -0.19 22.34
C ASN A 105 -2.58 -1.67 22.75
N THR A 106 -3.69 -2.14 23.33
CA THR A 106 -3.81 -3.50 23.85
C THR A 106 -5.15 -4.11 23.49
N ALA A 107 -5.18 -5.43 23.32
CA ALA A 107 -6.39 -6.21 23.17
C ALA A 107 -6.29 -7.48 24.00
N SER A 108 -7.16 -7.60 25.01
CA SER A 108 -7.17 -8.68 25.99
C SER A 108 -8.45 -9.51 25.84
N TRP A 109 -8.33 -10.82 25.67
CA TRP A 109 -9.46 -11.75 25.65
C TRP A 109 -9.73 -12.29 27.04
N SER A 110 -11.00 -12.29 27.45
CA SER A 110 -11.49 -12.99 28.63
C SER A 110 -12.32 -14.20 28.20
N THR A 111 -11.85 -15.40 28.54
CA THR A 111 -12.61 -16.63 28.28
C THR A 111 -13.85 -16.72 29.16
N GLU A 112 -13.82 -16.17 30.36
CA GLU A 112 -14.95 -16.12 31.29
C GLU A 112 -16.08 -15.26 30.74
N ASP A 113 -15.74 -14.06 30.20
CA ASP A 113 -16.71 -13.10 29.66
C ASP A 113 -17.00 -13.35 28.16
N ALA A 114 -16.25 -14.24 27.50
CA ALA A 114 -16.28 -14.52 26.07
C ALA A 114 -16.17 -13.26 25.20
N CYS A 115 -15.33 -12.30 25.56
CA CYS A 115 -15.20 -11.05 24.85
C CYS A 115 -13.77 -10.48 24.86
N TRP A 116 -13.51 -9.62 23.90
CA TRP A 116 -12.34 -8.77 23.81
C TRP A 116 -12.53 -7.49 24.61
N GLN A 117 -11.49 -7.08 25.33
CA GLN A 117 -11.33 -5.77 25.91
C GLN A 117 -10.21 -5.03 25.19
N VAL A 118 -10.54 -3.98 24.48
CA VAL A 118 -9.58 -3.14 23.74
C VAL A 118 -9.36 -1.84 24.50
N ILE A 119 -8.08 -1.48 24.69
CA ILE A 119 -7.68 -0.18 25.25
C ILE A 119 -7.11 0.66 24.11
N ALA A 120 -7.69 1.82 23.89
CA ALA A 120 -7.21 2.80 22.92
C ALA A 120 -6.85 4.12 23.59
N THR A 121 -5.78 4.76 23.13
CA THR A 121 -5.40 6.12 23.49
C THR A 121 -6.06 7.08 22.52
N ARG A 122 -6.73 8.12 23.03
CA ARG A 122 -7.34 9.20 22.25
C ARG A 122 -6.32 10.28 21.93
N GLY A 123 -6.69 11.17 21.00
CA GLY A 123 -5.83 12.29 20.62
C GLY A 123 -5.55 13.32 21.76
N ASP A 124 -6.27 13.25 22.88
CA ASP A 124 -6.04 14.03 24.10
C ASP A 124 -5.26 13.24 25.18
N ASP A 125 -4.60 12.15 24.79
CA ASP A 125 -3.87 11.22 25.64
C ASP A 125 -4.72 10.47 26.69
N SER A 126 -6.04 10.67 26.69
CA SER A 126 -6.94 9.88 27.54
C SER A 126 -7.10 8.46 26.99
N GLN A 127 -7.32 7.50 27.89
CA GLN A 127 -7.59 6.12 27.52
C GLN A 127 -9.09 5.82 27.56
N VAL A 128 -9.54 5.05 26.58
CA VAL A 128 -10.88 4.50 26.51
C VAL A 128 -10.82 2.98 26.48
N ARG A 129 -11.80 2.35 27.11
CA ARG A 129 -12.01 0.91 27.10
C ARG A 129 -13.25 0.60 26.27
N ILE A 130 -13.12 -0.28 25.29
CA ILE A 130 -14.19 -0.77 24.44
C ILE A 130 -14.17 -2.29 24.51
N THR A 131 -15.32 -2.94 24.62
CA THR A 131 -15.44 -4.39 24.60
C THR A 131 -16.16 -4.86 23.35
N GLY A 132 -15.87 -6.08 22.89
CA GLY A 132 -16.52 -6.64 21.73
C GLY A 132 -16.42 -8.16 21.63
N ASN A 133 -17.40 -8.79 21.01
CA ASN A 133 -17.43 -10.25 20.88
C ASN A 133 -16.43 -10.75 19.84
N PHE A 134 -16.12 -9.94 18.83
CA PHE A 134 -15.21 -10.29 17.74
C PHE A 134 -14.26 -9.11 17.42
N LEU A 135 -12.98 -9.41 17.18
CA LEU A 135 -11.96 -8.42 16.82
C LEU A 135 -11.53 -8.60 15.36
N PHE A 136 -11.79 -7.60 14.53
CA PHE A 136 -11.45 -7.63 13.11
C PHE A 136 -10.30 -6.65 12.83
N MET A 137 -9.11 -7.20 12.63
CA MET A 137 -7.88 -6.46 12.48
C MET A 137 -7.69 -6.00 11.02
N CYS A 138 -7.87 -4.71 10.79
CA CYS A 138 -7.78 -4.05 9.49
C CYS A 138 -6.72 -2.93 9.46
N GLN A 139 -5.78 -2.95 10.39
CA GLN A 139 -4.77 -1.91 10.66
C GLN A 139 -3.68 -1.78 9.57
N GLY A 140 -3.71 -2.63 8.54
CA GLY A 140 -2.65 -2.69 7.54
C GLY A 140 -1.40 -3.44 8.04
N TYR A 141 -0.24 -3.16 7.42
CA TYR A 141 1.02 -3.85 7.73
C TYR A 141 2.24 -2.94 7.74
N TYR A 142 2.04 -1.63 7.71
CA TYR A 142 3.12 -0.64 7.83
C TYR A 142 3.22 -0.12 9.26
N ASP A 143 4.45 0.07 9.74
CA ASP A 143 4.67 0.85 10.95
C ASP A 143 4.46 2.34 10.65
N TYR A 144 3.54 2.99 11.37
CA TYR A 144 3.24 4.40 11.19
C TYR A 144 4.25 5.33 11.87
N ALA A 145 5.09 4.80 12.76
CA ALA A 145 6.14 5.58 13.42
C ALA A 145 7.25 6.00 12.45
N GLY A 146 7.51 5.21 11.41
CA GLY A 146 8.50 5.54 10.38
C GLY A 146 8.72 4.43 9.38
N GLY A 147 9.40 4.75 8.28
CA GLY A 147 9.81 3.79 7.29
C GLY A 147 11.24 3.26 7.54
N TYR A 148 11.61 2.23 6.81
CA TYR A 148 12.95 1.66 6.88
C TYR A 148 13.98 2.65 6.31
N LYS A 149 14.87 3.11 7.17
CA LYS A 149 15.97 3.98 6.83
C LYS A 149 17.27 3.31 7.28
N PRO A 150 18.16 2.91 6.35
CA PRO A 150 19.49 2.45 6.70
C PRO A 150 20.30 3.55 7.37
N ASP A 151 21.24 3.18 8.24
CA ASP A 151 22.25 4.10 8.74
C ASP A 151 23.31 4.34 7.64
N PHE A 152 23.26 5.50 7.03
CA PHE A 152 24.27 5.89 6.05
C PHE A 152 25.44 6.61 6.72
N PRO A 153 26.69 6.14 6.52
CA PRO A 153 27.84 6.84 7.08
C PRO A 153 27.89 8.30 6.62
N GLY A 154 28.16 9.22 7.53
CA GLY A 154 28.34 10.64 7.21
C GLY A 154 27.06 11.45 7.02
N GLU A 155 25.88 10.95 7.39
CA GLU A 155 24.61 11.72 7.28
C GLU A 155 24.72 13.10 7.95
N ASP A 156 25.36 13.19 9.13
CA ASP A 156 25.55 14.44 9.87
C ASP A 156 26.42 15.47 9.13
N ALA A 157 27.21 15.02 8.16
CA ALA A 157 28.05 15.92 7.34
C ALA A 157 27.27 16.60 6.24
N PHE A 158 26.16 16.00 5.78
CA PHE A 158 25.34 16.56 4.70
C PHE A 158 24.64 17.84 5.14
N LYS A 159 24.76 18.90 4.34
CA LYS A 159 24.19 20.23 4.66
C LYS A 159 22.81 20.47 4.06
N GLY A 160 22.36 19.60 3.18
CA GLY A 160 21.01 19.66 2.60
C GLY A 160 19.95 19.01 3.46
N THR A 161 18.81 18.75 2.88
CA THR A 161 17.66 18.13 3.54
C THR A 161 17.60 16.63 3.23
N ILE A 162 17.46 15.79 4.25
CA ILE A 162 17.19 14.34 4.10
C ILE A 162 15.74 14.09 4.46
N VAL A 163 14.99 13.41 3.57
CA VAL A 163 13.55 13.13 3.73
C VAL A 163 13.31 11.64 3.54
N HIS A 164 12.45 11.05 4.39
CA HIS A 164 11.85 9.76 4.12
C HIS A 164 10.44 9.95 3.51
N PRO A 165 10.05 9.25 2.43
CA PRO A 165 8.75 9.45 1.76
C PRO A 165 7.52 9.30 2.68
N GLN A 166 7.59 8.43 3.68
CA GLN A 166 6.50 8.25 4.66
C GLN A 166 6.28 9.48 5.54
N GLN A 167 7.30 10.31 5.70
CA GLN A 167 7.29 11.52 6.52
C GLN A 167 7.62 12.75 5.66
N TRP A 168 7.02 12.81 4.47
CA TRP A 168 7.25 13.93 3.55
C TRP A 168 6.72 15.23 4.15
N PRO A 169 7.58 16.29 4.32
CA PRO A 169 7.12 17.56 4.87
C PRO A 169 6.21 18.29 3.89
N ASP A 170 5.08 18.80 4.39
CA ASP A 170 4.08 19.49 3.56
C ASP A 170 4.64 20.80 2.95
N ASP A 171 5.61 21.43 3.60
CA ASP A 171 6.24 22.70 3.23
C ASP A 171 7.60 22.54 2.52
N LEU A 172 7.99 21.34 2.12
CA LEU A 172 9.27 21.10 1.47
C LEU A 172 9.32 21.75 0.08
N ASP A 173 10.07 22.84 -0.05
CA ASP A 173 10.35 23.46 -1.34
C ASP A 173 11.55 22.79 -2.03
N TYR A 174 11.26 22.07 -3.10
CA TYR A 174 12.26 21.42 -3.96
C TYR A 174 12.42 22.09 -5.33
N THR A 175 11.82 23.28 -5.54
CA THR A 175 11.88 24.00 -6.80
C THR A 175 13.30 24.42 -7.13
N GLY A 176 13.79 24.03 -8.32
CA GLY A 176 15.14 24.32 -8.78
C GLY A 176 16.29 23.67 -7.97
N LYS A 177 15.99 22.71 -7.10
CA LYS A 177 16.98 21.97 -6.30
C LYS A 177 17.47 20.73 -7.05
N ARG A 178 18.71 20.29 -6.74
CA ARG A 178 19.20 18.97 -7.16
C ARG A 178 18.70 17.94 -6.16
N MET A 179 17.96 16.95 -6.63
CA MET A 179 17.39 15.91 -5.78
C MET A 179 17.98 14.55 -6.09
N VAL A 180 18.34 13.81 -5.06
CA VAL A 180 18.73 12.39 -5.17
C VAL A 180 17.66 11.55 -4.49
N VAL A 181 17.08 10.59 -5.22
CA VAL A 181 16.12 9.62 -4.69
C VAL A 181 16.80 8.27 -4.58
N ILE A 182 17.03 7.80 -3.35
CA ILE A 182 17.70 6.52 -3.07
C ILE A 182 16.63 5.41 -3.09
N GLY A 183 16.75 4.49 -4.04
CA GLY A 183 15.87 3.33 -4.17
C GLY A 183 15.49 3.04 -5.60
N SER A 184 14.99 1.81 -5.85
CA SER A 184 14.52 1.34 -7.17
C SER A 184 13.07 0.79 -7.14
N GLY A 185 12.39 0.89 -5.99
CA GLY A 185 11.02 0.40 -5.83
C GLY A 185 9.96 1.39 -6.33
N ALA A 186 8.68 1.02 -6.14
CA ALA A 186 7.53 1.80 -6.58
C ALA A 186 7.55 3.26 -6.09
N THR A 187 8.01 3.52 -4.87
CA THR A 187 8.11 4.88 -4.32
C THR A 187 9.09 5.75 -5.10
N ALA A 188 10.29 5.24 -5.40
CA ALA A 188 11.29 5.98 -6.20
C ALA A 188 10.77 6.19 -7.64
N ALA A 189 10.22 5.14 -8.25
CA ALA A 189 9.63 5.19 -9.59
C ALA A 189 8.45 6.18 -9.70
N THR A 190 7.81 6.50 -8.58
CA THR A 190 6.71 7.47 -8.50
C THR A 190 7.23 8.90 -8.28
N ILE A 191 8.15 9.09 -7.32
CA ILE A 191 8.67 10.42 -6.98
C ILE A 191 9.46 11.04 -8.14
N VAL A 192 10.34 10.26 -8.78
CA VAL A 192 11.25 10.77 -9.82
C VAL A 192 10.50 11.50 -10.94
N PRO A 193 9.53 10.89 -11.64
CA PRO A 193 8.79 11.63 -12.67
C PRO A 193 7.94 12.78 -12.12
N ALA A 194 7.38 12.63 -10.91
CA ALA A 194 6.50 13.63 -10.32
C ALA A 194 7.22 14.95 -9.95
N VAL A 195 8.51 14.90 -9.65
CA VAL A 195 9.30 16.08 -9.29
C VAL A 195 10.13 16.63 -10.45
N ALA A 196 10.34 15.86 -11.52
CA ALA A 196 11.28 16.14 -12.60
C ALA A 196 11.07 17.54 -13.26
N ASP A 197 9.84 18.01 -13.36
CA ASP A 197 9.54 19.33 -13.95
C ASP A 197 9.77 20.51 -13.02
N LYS A 198 9.91 20.25 -11.70
CA LYS A 198 10.06 21.31 -10.67
C LYS A 198 11.48 21.44 -10.17
N VAL A 199 12.23 20.34 -10.09
CA VAL A 199 13.64 20.34 -9.63
C VAL A 199 14.58 20.81 -10.73
N ALA A 200 15.81 21.19 -10.39
CA ALA A 200 16.85 21.44 -11.37
C ALA A 200 17.26 20.16 -12.09
N HIS A 201 17.38 19.07 -11.34
CA HIS A 201 17.61 17.72 -11.82
C HIS A 201 17.31 16.71 -10.72
N VAL A 202 16.78 15.53 -11.08
CA VAL A 202 16.58 14.42 -10.15
C VAL A 202 17.42 13.22 -10.58
N THR A 203 18.21 12.68 -9.64
CA THR A 203 18.96 11.45 -9.84
C THR A 203 18.33 10.33 -9.03
N GLN A 204 17.91 9.26 -9.69
CA GLN A 204 17.54 8.02 -9.00
C GLN A 204 18.82 7.22 -8.74
N LEU A 205 19.19 7.08 -7.47
CA LEU A 205 20.34 6.27 -7.04
C LEU A 205 19.84 4.92 -6.54
N GLN A 206 20.28 3.85 -7.18
CA GLN A 206 19.89 2.49 -6.81
C GLN A 206 21.13 1.60 -6.62
N ARG A 207 21.03 0.64 -5.70
CA ARG A 207 22.05 -0.40 -5.50
C ARG A 207 21.95 -1.50 -6.55
N SER A 208 20.73 -1.81 -6.95
CA SER A 208 20.39 -2.83 -7.93
C SER A 208 19.10 -2.42 -8.67
N PRO A 209 18.99 -2.72 -9.96
CA PRO A 209 17.79 -2.44 -10.75
C PRO A 209 16.54 -3.19 -10.25
N SER A 210 15.38 -2.65 -10.59
CA SER A 210 14.08 -3.32 -10.49
C SER A 210 13.48 -3.53 -11.89
N TYR A 211 12.48 -4.42 -12.01
CA TYR A 211 11.70 -4.54 -13.24
C TYR A 211 10.64 -3.44 -13.30
N TYR A 212 10.52 -2.83 -14.48
CA TYR A 212 9.51 -1.82 -14.79
C TYR A 212 8.68 -2.26 -15.97
N ILE A 213 7.40 -1.95 -15.95
CA ILE A 213 6.46 -2.17 -17.06
C ILE A 213 5.73 -0.87 -17.31
N SER A 214 5.88 -0.32 -18.51
CA SER A 214 5.06 0.80 -18.98
C SER A 214 3.67 0.29 -19.34
N MET A 215 2.63 1.02 -18.92
CA MET A 215 1.26 0.70 -19.28
C MET A 215 0.49 1.96 -19.65
N ASP A 216 -0.41 1.83 -20.61
CA ASP A 216 -1.35 2.89 -20.94
C ASP A 216 -2.29 3.15 -19.77
N ASN A 217 -2.31 4.38 -19.28
CA ASN A 217 -3.16 4.80 -18.17
C ASN A 217 -4.43 5.54 -18.66
N SER A 218 -4.78 5.43 -19.92
CA SER A 218 -6.01 6.00 -20.45
C SER A 218 -7.24 5.26 -19.89
N ALA A 219 -8.24 6.01 -19.45
CA ALA A 219 -9.56 5.46 -19.15
C ALA A 219 -10.39 5.22 -20.43
N GLU A 220 -9.95 5.80 -21.54
CA GLU A 220 -10.63 5.79 -22.84
C GLU A 220 -9.97 4.79 -23.79
N GLU A 221 -10.19 3.51 -23.57
CA GLU A 221 -9.79 2.49 -24.53
C GLU A 221 -10.83 2.37 -25.65
N PRO A 222 -10.41 2.18 -26.93
CA PRO A 222 -11.34 2.04 -28.05
C PRO A 222 -12.43 0.98 -27.83
N MET A 223 -12.06 -0.14 -27.19
CA MET A 223 -13.02 -1.20 -26.85
C MET A 223 -14.09 -0.72 -25.88
N ILE A 224 -13.74 0.14 -24.90
CA ILE A 224 -14.71 0.68 -23.93
C ILE A 224 -15.68 1.62 -24.62
N GLU A 225 -15.18 2.45 -25.55
CA GLU A 225 -16.04 3.32 -26.35
C GLU A 225 -17.01 2.52 -27.22
N GLU A 226 -16.53 1.44 -27.86
CA GLU A 226 -17.40 0.53 -28.63
C GLU A 226 -18.47 -0.13 -27.75
N LEU A 227 -18.11 -0.61 -26.57
CA LEU A 227 -19.06 -1.22 -25.63
C LEU A 227 -20.11 -0.20 -25.15
N ARG A 228 -19.69 1.03 -24.86
CA ARG A 228 -20.61 2.13 -24.51
C ARG A 228 -21.53 2.49 -25.66
N ALA A 229 -21.02 2.54 -26.89
CA ALA A 229 -21.83 2.79 -28.09
C ALA A 229 -22.86 1.69 -28.37
N LEU A 230 -22.67 0.50 -27.83
CA LEU A 230 -23.59 -0.63 -27.87
C LEU A 230 -24.52 -0.69 -26.64
N ASP A 231 -24.56 0.36 -25.81
CA ASP A 231 -25.34 0.43 -24.57
C ASP A 231 -25.06 -0.72 -23.57
N VAL A 232 -23.83 -1.26 -23.57
CA VAL A 232 -23.42 -2.29 -22.59
C VAL A 232 -23.40 -1.67 -21.20
N PRO A 233 -24.05 -2.29 -20.19
CA PRO A 233 -24.05 -1.76 -18.83
C PRO A 233 -22.65 -1.55 -18.27
N LEU A 234 -22.43 -0.44 -17.53
CA LEU A 234 -21.12 -0.08 -16.97
C LEU A 234 -20.54 -1.17 -16.06
N GLU A 235 -21.37 -1.88 -15.31
CA GLU A 235 -20.97 -3.01 -14.48
C GLU A 235 -20.36 -4.16 -15.29
N TRP A 236 -20.87 -4.41 -16.49
CA TRP A 236 -20.32 -5.43 -17.39
C TRP A 236 -18.99 -4.98 -18.00
N ILE A 237 -18.91 -3.71 -18.40
CA ILE A 237 -17.67 -3.10 -18.88
C ILE A 237 -16.60 -3.23 -17.79
N HIS A 238 -16.91 -2.87 -16.54
CA HIS A 238 -16.01 -3.06 -15.41
C HIS A 238 -15.61 -4.53 -15.23
N GLY A 239 -16.56 -5.45 -15.29
CA GLY A 239 -16.29 -6.89 -15.20
C GLY A 239 -15.35 -7.40 -16.29
N ILE A 240 -15.45 -6.87 -17.53
CA ILE A 240 -14.55 -7.17 -18.62
C ILE A 240 -13.14 -6.65 -18.31
N LYS A 241 -13.01 -5.39 -17.89
CA LYS A 241 -11.74 -4.76 -17.52
C LYS A 241 -11.04 -5.50 -16.37
N LYS A 242 -11.79 -5.82 -15.31
CA LYS A 242 -11.28 -6.62 -14.17
C LYS A 242 -10.73 -7.97 -14.64
N ARG A 243 -11.43 -8.67 -15.54
CA ARG A 243 -10.95 -9.94 -16.09
C ARG A 243 -9.71 -9.80 -16.96
N GLN A 244 -9.62 -8.72 -17.75
CA GLN A 244 -8.41 -8.44 -18.56
C GLN A 244 -7.20 -8.17 -17.66
N ALA A 245 -7.34 -7.36 -16.61
CA ALA A 245 -6.29 -7.06 -15.65
C ALA A 245 -5.82 -8.36 -14.93
N LEU A 246 -6.75 -9.21 -14.51
CA LEU A 246 -6.42 -10.51 -13.92
C LEU A 246 -5.70 -11.43 -14.90
N ALA A 247 -6.19 -11.55 -16.15
CA ALA A 247 -5.58 -12.39 -17.18
C ALA A 247 -4.16 -11.92 -17.51
N PHE A 248 -3.91 -10.61 -17.58
CA PHE A 248 -2.57 -10.06 -17.74
C PHE A 248 -1.63 -10.45 -16.59
N GLY A 249 -2.09 -10.28 -15.34
CA GLY A 249 -1.31 -10.64 -14.15
C GLY A 249 -1.01 -12.16 -14.07
N GLU A 250 -1.98 -13.00 -14.44
CA GLU A 250 -1.81 -14.47 -14.50
C GLU A 250 -0.83 -14.88 -15.60
N ASP A 251 -0.95 -14.30 -16.80
CA ASP A 251 -0.08 -14.62 -17.93
C ASP A 251 1.37 -14.28 -17.63
N ILE A 252 1.67 -13.06 -17.19
CA ILE A 252 3.04 -12.67 -16.86
C ILE A 252 3.62 -13.51 -15.72
N THR A 253 2.79 -13.87 -14.74
CA THR A 253 3.23 -14.75 -13.63
C THR A 253 3.53 -16.16 -14.14
N ALA A 254 2.66 -16.73 -14.96
CA ALA A 254 2.84 -18.07 -15.53
C ALA A 254 4.10 -18.15 -16.41
N ARG A 255 4.31 -17.15 -17.28
CA ARG A 255 5.51 -17.05 -18.14
C ARG A 255 6.79 -16.88 -17.31
N SER A 256 6.74 -16.03 -16.26
CA SER A 256 7.87 -15.84 -15.34
C SER A 256 8.25 -17.12 -14.58
N MET A 257 7.30 -18.01 -14.32
CA MET A 257 7.54 -19.30 -13.68
C MET A 257 8.00 -20.37 -14.68
N ALA A 258 7.45 -20.36 -15.89
CA ALA A 258 7.75 -21.37 -16.90
C ALA A 258 9.12 -21.15 -17.57
N ASP A 259 9.44 -19.91 -17.92
CA ASP A 259 10.71 -19.50 -18.51
C ASP A 259 11.13 -18.10 -18.00
N PRO A 260 11.76 -18.06 -16.83
CA PRO A 260 12.21 -16.78 -16.23
C PRO A 260 13.17 -16.01 -17.12
N ALA A 261 14.04 -16.71 -17.85
CA ALA A 261 15.07 -16.08 -18.67
C ALA A 261 14.46 -15.38 -19.89
N ALA A 262 13.54 -16.04 -20.60
CA ALA A 262 12.83 -15.44 -21.73
C ALA A 262 11.97 -14.24 -21.27
N THR A 263 11.25 -14.37 -20.15
CA THR A 263 10.45 -13.28 -19.58
C THR A 263 11.32 -12.10 -19.14
N LYS A 264 12.48 -12.38 -18.53
CA LYS A 264 13.47 -11.32 -18.20
C LYS A 264 13.90 -10.56 -19.44
N THR A 265 14.30 -11.27 -20.51
CA THR A 265 14.72 -10.66 -21.76
C THR A 265 13.61 -9.77 -22.34
N GLU A 266 12.38 -10.29 -22.42
CA GLU A 266 11.22 -9.52 -22.91
C GLU A 266 11.01 -8.22 -22.11
N LEU A 267 11.03 -8.30 -20.77
CA LEU A 267 10.83 -7.13 -19.91
C LEU A 267 11.94 -6.09 -20.07
N VAL A 268 13.19 -6.52 -20.23
CA VAL A 268 14.33 -5.62 -20.47
C VAL A 268 14.26 -4.98 -21.85
N ASP A 269 13.86 -5.74 -22.87
CA ASP A 269 13.69 -5.23 -24.25
C ASP A 269 12.58 -4.18 -24.31
N LEU A 270 11.47 -4.37 -23.59
CA LEU A 270 10.39 -3.38 -23.46
C LEU A 270 10.91 -2.07 -22.85
N VAL A 271 11.73 -2.14 -21.80
CA VAL A 271 12.36 -0.96 -21.20
C VAL A 271 13.34 -0.29 -22.17
N ALA A 272 14.16 -1.08 -22.88
CA ALA A 272 15.11 -0.56 -23.86
C ALA A 272 14.43 0.23 -24.98
N ALA A 273 13.25 -0.21 -25.43
CA ALA A 273 12.45 0.49 -26.44
C ALA A 273 11.91 1.85 -25.96
N GLU A 274 11.79 2.02 -24.66
CA GLU A 274 11.33 3.25 -24.01
C GLU A 274 12.43 4.25 -23.73
N LEU A 275 13.70 3.89 -23.87
CA LEU A 275 14.86 4.72 -23.55
C LEU A 275 15.56 5.30 -24.79
N PRO A 276 16.41 6.32 -24.64
CA PRO A 276 17.22 6.84 -25.77
C PRO A 276 18.15 5.76 -26.34
N GLU A 277 18.42 5.84 -27.65
CA GLU A 277 19.40 4.96 -28.30
C GLU A 277 20.78 5.07 -27.59
N GLY A 278 21.37 3.91 -27.28
CA GLY A 278 22.67 3.84 -26.60
C GLY A 278 22.61 4.02 -25.08
N TYR A 279 21.43 4.09 -24.48
CA TYR A 279 21.31 4.11 -23.03
C TYR A 279 21.81 2.79 -22.39
N ASP A 280 22.50 2.87 -21.28
CA ASP A 280 23.06 1.68 -20.58
C ASP A 280 21.95 0.93 -19.81
N VAL A 281 21.15 0.16 -20.56
CA VAL A 281 20.06 -0.64 -20.02
C VAL A 281 20.58 -1.80 -19.19
N GLU A 282 21.74 -2.36 -19.54
CA GLU A 282 22.32 -3.48 -18.82
C GLU A 282 22.63 -3.11 -17.36
N THR A 283 23.27 -1.97 -17.15
CA THR A 283 23.64 -1.50 -15.79
C THR A 283 22.41 -1.00 -15.03
N HIS A 284 21.49 -0.29 -15.68
CA HIS A 284 20.47 0.48 -14.96
C HIS A 284 19.11 -0.18 -14.89
N PHE A 285 18.80 -1.12 -15.80
CA PHE A 285 17.46 -1.69 -15.93
C PHE A 285 17.44 -3.22 -16.09
N THR A 286 18.57 -3.90 -15.87
CA THR A 286 18.64 -5.36 -15.93
C THR A 286 18.85 -5.95 -14.54
N PRO A 287 17.77 -6.34 -13.82
CA PRO A 287 17.86 -6.95 -12.51
C PRO A 287 18.63 -8.29 -12.54
N GLU A 288 19.38 -8.59 -11.48
CA GLU A 288 20.08 -9.88 -11.35
C GLU A 288 19.13 -11.05 -11.01
N TYR A 289 17.95 -10.75 -10.44
CA TYR A 289 16.95 -11.72 -10.03
C TYR A 289 15.91 -11.97 -11.12
N ASP A 290 15.22 -13.11 -11.04
CA ASP A 290 14.15 -13.47 -11.98
C ASP A 290 12.89 -12.62 -11.74
N PRO A 291 12.06 -12.41 -12.78
CA PRO A 291 10.79 -11.72 -12.63
C PRO A 291 9.92 -12.34 -11.53
N TRP A 292 9.20 -11.50 -10.78
CA TRP A 292 8.36 -11.89 -9.63
C TRP A 292 9.08 -12.48 -8.40
N LYS A 293 10.41 -12.57 -8.36
CA LYS A 293 11.11 -12.78 -7.09
C LYS A 293 11.08 -11.54 -6.20
N GLN A 294 10.97 -10.38 -6.82
CA GLN A 294 10.60 -9.11 -6.19
C GLN A 294 9.48 -8.48 -7.02
N ARG A 295 8.90 -7.35 -6.54
CA ARG A 295 7.78 -6.72 -7.20
C ARG A 295 8.17 -6.11 -8.55
N LEU A 296 7.29 -6.22 -9.54
CA LEU A 296 7.34 -5.47 -10.78
C LEU A 296 6.67 -4.11 -10.57
N CYS A 297 7.30 -3.02 -10.99
CA CYS A 297 6.77 -1.67 -10.86
C CYS A 297 6.02 -1.27 -12.15
N LEU A 298 4.74 -0.91 -12.02
CA LEU A 298 3.95 -0.39 -13.13
C LEU A 298 4.18 1.12 -13.27
N LEU A 299 4.47 1.55 -14.49
CA LEU A 299 4.70 2.96 -14.84
C LEU A 299 3.56 3.44 -15.75
N PRO A 300 2.65 4.31 -15.26
CA PRO A 300 1.61 4.88 -16.09
C PRO A 300 2.25 5.72 -17.22
N ASP A 301 1.89 5.38 -18.45
CA ASP A 301 2.36 6.08 -19.68
C ASP A 301 3.89 6.17 -19.79
N GLY A 302 4.66 5.31 -19.13
CA GLY A 302 6.12 5.34 -19.15
C GLY A 302 6.72 6.64 -18.61
N ASP A 303 6.11 7.25 -17.61
CA ASP A 303 6.45 8.58 -17.10
C ASP A 303 7.89 8.70 -16.62
N LEU A 304 8.44 7.68 -15.95
CA LEU A 304 9.86 7.62 -15.56
C LEU A 304 10.78 7.70 -16.80
N PHE A 305 10.48 6.95 -17.84
CA PHE A 305 11.27 6.96 -19.09
C PHE A 305 11.15 8.30 -19.82
N LYS A 306 9.97 8.92 -19.79
CA LYS A 306 9.79 10.29 -20.33
C LYS A 306 10.64 11.31 -19.58
N ALA A 307 10.73 11.22 -18.26
CA ALA A 307 11.59 12.08 -17.45
C ALA A 307 13.09 11.88 -17.79
N ILE A 308 13.53 10.65 -18.00
CA ILE A 308 14.89 10.33 -18.44
C ILE A 308 15.15 10.85 -19.86
N LYS A 309 14.27 10.58 -20.83
CA LYS A 309 14.38 11.09 -22.22
C LYS A 309 14.49 12.60 -22.28
N SER A 310 13.79 13.31 -21.41
CA SER A 310 13.83 14.79 -21.37
C SER A 310 15.12 15.36 -20.78
N GLY A 311 16.01 14.52 -20.22
CA GLY A 311 17.24 14.94 -19.55
C GLY A 311 17.00 15.53 -18.14
N LYS A 312 15.77 15.51 -17.62
CA LYS A 312 15.43 16.04 -16.28
C LYS A 312 15.67 15.03 -15.17
N ALA A 313 15.71 13.75 -15.53
CA ALA A 313 16.05 12.66 -14.62
C ALA A 313 17.23 11.85 -15.14
N SER A 314 18.02 11.28 -14.23
CA SER A 314 19.06 10.32 -14.52
C SER A 314 19.02 9.13 -13.57
N MET A 315 19.60 8.00 -13.99
CA MET A 315 19.74 6.80 -13.20
C MET A 315 21.22 6.58 -12.88
N VAL A 316 21.53 6.28 -11.62
CA VAL A 316 22.85 5.84 -11.17
C VAL A 316 22.70 4.53 -10.43
N THR A 317 23.50 3.52 -10.82
CA THR A 317 23.52 2.20 -10.18
C THR A 317 24.86 1.99 -9.55
N ASP A 318 24.97 2.20 -8.23
CA ASP A 318 26.18 2.03 -7.46
C ASP A 318 25.85 1.92 -5.95
N HIS A 319 26.84 1.55 -5.17
CA HIS A 319 26.78 1.52 -3.72
C HIS A 319 27.19 2.86 -3.10
N ILE A 320 26.43 3.28 -2.10
CA ILE A 320 26.78 4.44 -1.27
C ILE A 320 28.01 4.07 -0.42
N ASP A 321 29.06 4.91 -0.46
CA ASP A 321 30.16 4.86 0.49
C ASP A 321 29.82 5.65 1.75
N ARG A 322 29.51 6.92 1.59
CA ARG A 322 29.07 7.81 2.67
C ARG A 322 28.40 9.07 2.13
N PHE A 323 27.69 9.75 2.97
CA PHE A 323 27.23 11.10 2.69
C PHE A 323 28.39 12.09 2.93
N VAL A 324 28.42 13.14 2.13
CA VAL A 324 29.40 14.24 2.21
C VAL A 324 28.66 15.57 2.30
N GLU A 325 29.37 16.66 2.53
CA GLU A 325 28.78 17.99 2.78
C GLU A 325 27.75 18.41 1.70
N ASN A 326 28.03 18.11 0.43
CA ASN A 326 27.22 18.53 -0.72
C ASN A 326 26.55 17.38 -1.51
N GLY A 327 26.48 16.18 -0.96
CA GLY A 327 25.89 15.06 -1.69
C GLY A 327 26.25 13.67 -1.15
N ILE A 328 26.32 12.70 -2.06
CA ILE A 328 26.61 11.29 -1.77
C ILE A 328 27.86 10.85 -2.50
N LEU A 329 28.88 10.38 -1.76
CA LEU A 329 30.05 9.70 -2.32
C LEU A 329 29.71 8.23 -2.55
N LEU A 330 29.94 7.76 -3.76
CA LEU A 330 29.73 6.38 -4.18
C LEU A 330 30.99 5.53 -4.01
N LYS A 331 30.85 4.21 -4.07
CA LYS A 331 32.00 3.28 -4.04
C LYS A 331 32.89 3.39 -5.27
N SER A 332 32.38 3.84 -6.40
CA SER A 332 33.15 4.19 -7.59
C SER A 332 34.10 5.38 -7.39
N GLY A 333 33.90 6.19 -6.34
CA GLY A 333 34.61 7.44 -6.09
C GLY A 333 33.90 8.67 -6.67
N GLU A 334 32.79 8.50 -7.36
CA GLU A 334 31.95 9.60 -7.86
C GLU A 334 31.18 10.26 -6.72
N ILE A 335 30.95 11.57 -6.81
CA ILE A 335 30.05 12.31 -5.90
C ILE A 335 28.82 12.75 -6.68
N ILE A 336 27.64 12.30 -6.24
CA ILE A 336 26.39 12.83 -6.71
C ILE A 336 26.03 14.04 -5.86
N GLU A 337 26.08 15.23 -6.45
CA GLU A 337 25.70 16.45 -5.75
C GLU A 337 24.18 16.52 -5.52
N ALA A 338 23.77 16.92 -4.32
CA ALA A 338 22.37 17.02 -3.91
C ALA A 338 22.15 18.20 -2.98
N ASP A 339 21.00 18.83 -3.11
CA ASP A 339 20.45 19.77 -2.14
C ASP A 339 19.39 19.06 -1.26
N ILE A 340 18.73 18.03 -1.83
CA ILE A 340 17.76 17.19 -1.15
C ILE A 340 18.05 15.72 -1.44
N ILE A 341 18.07 14.90 -0.40
CA ILE A 341 18.19 13.44 -0.49
C ILE A 341 16.87 12.82 0.01
N VAL A 342 16.23 12.02 -0.83
CA VAL A 342 15.02 11.27 -0.49
C VAL A 342 15.41 9.81 -0.26
N SER A 343 15.27 9.32 0.96
CA SER A 343 15.55 7.93 1.33
C SER A 343 14.31 7.04 1.06
N ALA A 344 14.10 6.67 -0.22
CA ALA A 344 13.03 5.76 -0.63
C ALA A 344 13.46 4.28 -0.47
N THR A 345 14.01 3.96 0.69
CA THR A 345 14.74 2.71 1.00
C THR A 345 13.85 1.60 1.57
N GLY A 346 12.57 1.86 1.71
CA GLY A 346 11.59 0.85 2.13
C GLY A 346 10.71 1.28 3.29
N ILE A 347 9.94 0.34 3.77
CA ILE A 347 8.93 0.52 4.81
C ILE A 347 9.17 -0.52 5.90
N GLU A 348 8.94 -0.16 7.16
CA GLU A 348 8.96 -1.12 8.26
C GLU A 348 7.64 -1.90 8.26
N LEU A 349 7.77 -3.23 8.33
CA LEU A 349 6.61 -4.12 8.44
C LEU A 349 6.18 -4.25 9.90
N CYS A 350 4.88 -4.10 10.11
CA CYS A 350 4.27 -4.15 11.43
C CYS A 350 3.14 -5.19 11.45
N GLY A 351 3.38 -6.31 12.10
CA GLY A 351 2.36 -7.35 12.29
C GLY A 351 1.31 -6.93 13.31
N LEU A 352 0.03 -6.99 12.94
CA LEU A 352 -1.10 -6.68 13.82
C LEU A 352 -0.99 -5.33 14.56
N GLY A 353 -0.36 -4.32 13.93
CA GLY A 353 -0.34 -2.94 14.42
C GLY A 353 0.51 -2.69 15.67
N ASN A 354 1.45 -3.55 16.01
CA ASN A 354 2.22 -3.51 17.26
C ASN A 354 1.33 -3.54 18.53
N ILE A 355 0.08 -4.01 18.41
CA ILE A 355 -0.86 -4.14 19.51
C ILE A 355 -0.43 -5.28 20.42
N ALA A 356 -0.42 -5.05 21.73
CA ALA A 356 -0.13 -6.09 22.70
C ALA A 356 -1.38 -6.94 22.96
N PHE A 357 -1.29 -8.23 22.64
CA PHE A 357 -2.37 -9.19 22.84
C PHE A 357 -2.12 -10.05 24.07
N ASP A 358 -3.18 -10.32 24.83
CA ASP A 358 -3.20 -11.34 25.86
C ASP A 358 -4.51 -12.15 25.87
N ILE A 359 -4.43 -13.38 26.35
CA ILE A 359 -5.55 -14.29 26.54
C ILE A 359 -5.56 -14.69 28.03
N ASP A 360 -6.60 -14.31 28.76
CA ASP A 360 -6.74 -14.57 30.21
C ASP A 360 -5.49 -14.13 30.99
N GLY A 361 -4.94 -12.94 30.65
CA GLY A 361 -3.76 -12.36 31.29
C GLY A 361 -2.42 -12.97 30.85
N LYS A 362 -2.42 -13.89 29.87
CA LYS A 362 -1.19 -14.47 29.32
C LYS A 362 -0.87 -13.79 27.99
N LYS A 363 0.29 -13.16 27.91
CA LYS A 363 0.77 -12.51 26.68
C LYS A 363 0.85 -13.50 25.54
N VAL A 364 0.33 -13.09 24.37
CA VAL A 364 0.42 -13.84 23.12
C VAL A 364 1.77 -13.55 22.45
N ASP A 365 2.49 -14.61 22.06
CA ASP A 365 3.64 -14.54 21.17
C ASP A 365 3.20 -14.89 19.75
N LEU A 366 3.01 -13.86 18.91
CA LEU A 366 2.49 -14.02 17.54
C LEU A 366 3.41 -14.85 16.63
N PRO A 367 4.74 -14.69 16.65
CA PRO A 367 5.67 -15.51 15.88
C PRO A 367 5.56 -17.02 16.13
N GLU A 368 5.13 -17.43 17.32
CA GLU A 368 4.94 -18.84 17.70
C GLU A 368 3.57 -19.40 17.27
N ARG A 369 2.75 -18.63 16.52
CA ARG A 369 1.40 -19.02 16.18
C ARG A 369 1.26 -19.39 14.70
N TRP A 370 0.32 -20.29 14.44
CA TRP A 370 -0.08 -20.66 13.09
C TRP A 370 -1.27 -19.83 12.63
N THR A 371 -1.33 -19.57 11.34
CA THR A 371 -2.50 -18.93 10.75
C THR A 371 -3.38 -19.94 10.01
N TYR A 372 -4.68 -19.88 10.27
CA TYR A 372 -5.66 -20.62 9.49
C TYR A 372 -6.07 -19.79 8.28
N ARG A 373 -5.79 -20.29 7.06
CA ARG A 373 -6.04 -19.60 5.77
C ARG A 373 -5.42 -18.20 5.68
N GLY A 374 -4.48 -17.86 6.56
CA GLY A 374 -3.95 -16.50 6.66
C GLY A 374 -4.98 -15.44 7.10
N VAL A 375 -6.02 -15.86 7.83
CA VAL A 375 -7.12 -15.00 8.29
C VAL A 375 -7.28 -15.04 9.79
N MET A 376 -7.19 -16.21 10.42
CA MET A 376 -7.31 -16.40 11.86
C MET A 376 -5.98 -16.92 12.43
N VAL A 377 -5.77 -16.71 13.71
CA VAL A 377 -4.54 -17.09 14.41
C VAL A 377 -4.85 -18.17 15.43
N SER A 378 -4.02 -19.22 15.52
CA SER A 378 -4.22 -20.32 16.46
C SER A 378 -4.18 -19.81 17.90
N ASP A 379 -5.05 -20.38 18.77
CA ASP A 379 -5.19 -20.04 20.18
C ASP A 379 -5.52 -18.56 20.48
N ILE A 380 -6.05 -17.83 19.49
CA ILE A 380 -6.59 -16.48 19.68
C ILE A 380 -8.07 -16.51 19.30
N PRO A 381 -8.97 -16.53 20.28
CA PRO A 381 -10.42 -16.62 20.02
C PRO A 381 -10.95 -15.37 19.31
N ASN A 382 -11.95 -15.57 18.46
CA ASN A 382 -12.76 -14.50 17.86
C ASN A 382 -11.93 -13.33 17.28
N LEU A 383 -10.81 -13.64 16.65
CA LEU A 383 -9.97 -12.68 15.95
C LEU A 383 -9.80 -13.08 14.49
N ALA A 384 -10.00 -12.12 13.62
CA ALA A 384 -9.59 -12.21 12.22
C ALA A 384 -8.71 -11.02 11.82
N TRP A 385 -7.86 -11.19 10.83
CA TRP A 385 -7.03 -10.13 10.32
C TRP A 385 -6.99 -10.12 8.80
N ILE A 386 -6.87 -8.95 8.21
CA ILE A 386 -6.72 -8.77 6.78
C ILE A 386 -5.25 -8.53 6.46
N PHE A 387 -4.72 -9.45 5.66
CA PHE A 387 -3.50 -9.27 4.90
C PHE A 387 -3.82 -9.55 3.44
N GLY A 388 -3.59 -8.59 2.55
CA GLY A 388 -3.91 -8.71 1.13
C GLY A 388 -2.98 -9.65 0.37
N TYR A 389 -3.03 -9.59 -0.94
CA TYR A 389 -2.09 -10.29 -1.81
C TYR A 389 -0.81 -9.46 -2.03
N ILE A 390 0.33 -10.15 -2.21
CA ILE A 390 1.61 -9.49 -2.55
C ILE A 390 1.72 -9.27 -4.06
N ARG A 391 1.18 -10.18 -4.88
CA ARG A 391 1.33 -10.19 -6.35
C ARG A 391 0.09 -9.73 -7.12
N THR A 392 -0.97 -9.37 -6.43
CA THR A 392 -2.22 -8.85 -7.02
C THR A 392 -2.85 -7.84 -6.07
N SER A 393 -3.97 -7.25 -6.46
CA SER A 393 -4.61 -6.18 -5.70
C SER A 393 -5.06 -6.62 -4.30
N TRP A 394 -4.83 -5.72 -3.36
CA TRP A 394 -5.09 -5.93 -1.93
C TRP A 394 -6.54 -6.25 -1.62
N THR A 395 -7.48 -5.49 -2.21
CA THR A 395 -8.91 -5.58 -1.94
C THR A 395 -9.53 -6.89 -2.36
N MET A 396 -9.04 -7.55 -3.38
CA MET A 396 -9.54 -8.86 -3.80
C MET A 396 -9.52 -9.87 -2.64
N ARG A 397 -8.45 -9.87 -1.84
CA ARG A 397 -8.37 -10.73 -0.67
C ARG A 397 -9.10 -10.12 0.53
N SER A 398 -9.11 -8.82 0.66
CA SER A 398 -9.85 -8.10 1.71
C SER A 398 -11.34 -8.41 1.63
N ASP A 399 -11.96 -8.29 0.46
CA ASP A 399 -13.36 -8.64 0.23
C ASP A 399 -13.64 -10.12 0.52
N MET A 400 -12.79 -11.02 -0.01
CA MET A 400 -12.92 -12.46 0.25
C MET A 400 -12.86 -12.79 1.74
N ILE A 401 -11.96 -12.15 2.51
CA ILE A 401 -11.85 -12.34 3.96
C ILE A 401 -13.09 -11.80 4.66
N ALA A 402 -13.55 -10.60 4.29
CA ALA A 402 -14.74 -10.00 4.88
C ALA A 402 -15.98 -10.87 4.67
N HIS A 403 -16.24 -11.35 3.45
CA HIS A 403 -17.28 -12.33 3.17
C HIS A 403 -17.14 -13.61 3.99
N TYR A 404 -15.92 -14.13 4.12
CA TYR A 404 -15.68 -15.32 4.91
C TYR A 404 -16.01 -15.10 6.39
N ILE A 405 -15.60 -13.99 6.96
CA ILE A 405 -15.88 -13.64 8.37
C ILE A 405 -17.37 -13.39 8.60
N CYS A 406 -18.07 -12.73 7.68
CA CYS A 406 -19.53 -12.60 7.78
C CYS A 406 -20.22 -13.96 7.84
N ARG A 407 -19.81 -14.94 7.02
CA ARG A 407 -20.34 -16.30 7.12
C ARG A 407 -19.99 -16.99 8.45
N VAL A 408 -18.80 -16.76 9.01
CA VAL A 408 -18.41 -17.29 10.32
C VAL A 408 -19.30 -16.70 11.40
N LEU A 409 -19.51 -15.38 11.42
CA LEU A 409 -20.34 -14.70 12.40
C LEU A 409 -21.81 -15.17 12.34
N ASN A 410 -22.37 -15.27 11.15
CA ASN A 410 -23.73 -15.78 10.96
C ASN A 410 -23.85 -17.24 11.43
N HIS A 411 -22.84 -18.07 11.16
CA HIS A 411 -22.83 -19.46 11.63
C HIS A 411 -22.71 -19.54 13.17
N MET A 412 -21.93 -18.68 13.79
CA MET A 412 -21.86 -18.60 15.27
C MET A 412 -23.22 -18.26 15.87
N ASP A 413 -23.94 -17.29 15.26
CA ASP A 413 -25.30 -16.92 15.70
C ASP A 413 -26.29 -18.11 15.55
N GLU A 414 -26.23 -18.84 14.42
CA GLU A 414 -27.06 -20.03 14.19
C GLU A 414 -26.80 -21.15 15.22
N GLN A 415 -25.57 -21.25 15.71
CA GLN A 415 -25.18 -22.24 16.70
C GLN A 415 -25.38 -21.75 18.15
N GLY A 416 -25.67 -20.46 18.34
CA GLY A 416 -25.84 -19.84 19.66
C GLY A 416 -24.55 -19.72 20.46
N VAL A 417 -23.44 -19.47 19.77
CA VAL A 417 -22.10 -19.33 20.35
C VAL A 417 -21.49 -17.98 20.02
#